data_ce6b4d7f4e948382900f069ecef51f0a
#
_entry.id   ce6b4d7f4e948382900f069ecef51f0a
#
_cell.length_a   1.000
_cell.length_b   1.000
_cell.length_c   1.000
_cell.angle_alpha   90.00
_cell.angle_beta   90.00
_cell.angle_gamma   90.00
#
_symmetry.space_group_name_H-M   'P 1'
#
loop_
_entity.id
_entity.type
_entity.pdbx_description
1 polymer ?
#
loop_
_entity_poly.entity_id
_entity_poly.type
_entity_poly.pdbx_seq_one_letter_code
_entity_poly.pdbx_strand_id
1 'polypeptide(L)'
;MMAPSKRFRIAVPDLISNSYFPAIAATEIGKFREQGLHAEIQLIFPVSKAYEALRAGDVDCVAGSAHSALAAFPEWRGVKLLCAQGQGMYWFLVMRSDLTPAHGDVTAIRGCKIGAAPWVDLGLKQLIVAAGLDEGRDNIIVAPVPNTGSPSVNFGLTAAKALEDRLIDGFWANGMGTEVAVRNGAGTVVLDIRRGDGPAECFNYTMASLAVTDDFLARRGDDAVRAVSAMKATHAALKKDLSLATKVGSKVFPEREASLIAGLVERDLPYYSTEITPQFVAAMNEFSRRRGILKGDPSYAGVVAATP
;
A
#
# COMPACT_ATOMS: atom_id res chain seq x y z
N MET A 1 -11.72 -21.70 -30.38
CA MET A 1 -11.53 -20.24 -30.33
C MET A 1 -11.56 -19.82 -28.87
N MET A 2 -10.44 -19.28 -28.32
CA MET A 2 -10.46 -18.70 -27.00
C MET A 2 -11.38 -17.47 -27.03
N ALA A 3 -12.29 -17.35 -26.05
CA ALA A 3 -13.07 -16.14 -25.88
C ALA A 3 -12.12 -14.94 -25.75
N PRO A 4 -12.46 -13.75 -26.29
CA PRO A 4 -11.61 -12.59 -26.18
C PRO A 4 -11.35 -12.32 -24.69
N SER A 5 -10.06 -12.20 -24.32
CA SER A 5 -9.68 -11.93 -22.93
C SER A 5 -10.33 -10.62 -22.49
N LYS A 6 -11.09 -10.67 -21.40
CA LYS A 6 -11.76 -9.48 -20.88
C LYS A 6 -10.71 -8.52 -20.29
N ARG A 7 -10.82 -7.24 -20.64
CA ARG A 7 -10.01 -6.18 -20.05
C ARG A 7 -10.23 -6.13 -18.54
N PHE A 8 -9.14 -6.01 -17.77
CA PHE A 8 -9.15 -5.91 -16.31
C PHE A 8 -8.28 -4.71 -15.90
N ARG A 9 -8.92 -3.57 -15.64
CA ARG A 9 -8.26 -2.29 -15.33
C ARG A 9 -7.97 -2.23 -13.84
N ILE A 10 -6.70 -2.06 -13.49
CA ILE A 10 -6.23 -2.04 -12.10
C ILE A 10 -5.62 -0.69 -11.79
N ALA A 11 -6.22 0.08 -10.86
CA ALA A 11 -5.62 1.29 -10.34
C ALA A 11 -4.58 0.96 -9.27
N VAL A 12 -3.42 1.62 -9.33
CA VAL A 12 -2.40 1.64 -8.27
C VAL A 12 -2.07 3.08 -7.90
N PRO A 13 -1.89 3.42 -6.61
CA PRO A 13 -1.62 4.80 -6.19
C PRO A 13 -0.15 5.20 -6.31
N ASP A 14 0.77 4.26 -6.52
CA ASP A 14 2.20 4.50 -6.72
C ASP A 14 2.79 3.35 -7.55
N LEU A 15 3.30 3.66 -8.74
CA LEU A 15 3.91 2.66 -9.63
C LEU A 15 5.31 2.25 -9.18
N ILE A 16 6.10 3.19 -8.64
CA ILE A 16 7.47 2.94 -8.21
C ILE A 16 7.49 2.57 -6.73
N SER A 17 6.86 1.45 -6.42
CA SER A 17 6.61 1.01 -5.04
C SER A 17 6.75 -0.51 -4.92
N ASN A 18 7.43 -0.97 -3.86
CA ASN A 18 7.43 -2.38 -3.49
C ASN A 18 6.09 -2.84 -2.88
N SER A 19 5.28 -1.92 -2.38
CA SER A 19 4.02 -2.24 -1.68
C SER A 19 2.95 -2.79 -2.60
N TYR A 20 2.86 -2.25 -3.82
CA TYR A 20 1.90 -2.69 -4.85
C TYR A 20 2.57 -3.53 -5.95
N PHE A 21 3.84 -3.88 -5.74
CA PHE A 21 4.65 -4.62 -6.69
C PHE A 21 4.03 -5.98 -7.09
N PRO A 22 3.39 -6.76 -6.20
CA PRO A 22 2.77 -8.02 -6.60
C PRO A 22 1.73 -7.87 -7.72
N ALA A 23 0.87 -6.84 -7.69
CA ALA A 23 -0.11 -6.60 -8.77
C ALA A 23 0.56 -6.15 -10.07
N ILE A 24 1.59 -5.30 -9.98
CA ILE A 24 2.40 -4.86 -11.13
C ILE A 24 3.13 -6.06 -11.74
N ALA A 25 3.79 -6.87 -10.90
CA ALA A 25 4.48 -8.08 -11.34
C ALA A 25 3.53 -9.09 -11.98
N ALA A 26 2.35 -9.32 -11.40
CA ALA A 26 1.34 -10.21 -11.97
C ALA A 26 0.96 -9.82 -13.41
N THR A 27 0.90 -8.52 -13.69
CA THR A 27 0.65 -7.98 -15.03
C THR A 27 1.85 -8.21 -15.95
N GLU A 28 3.05 -7.81 -15.53
CA GLU A 28 4.26 -7.78 -16.34
C GLU A 28 4.84 -9.17 -16.65
N ILE A 29 4.75 -10.12 -15.70
CA ILE A 29 5.16 -11.53 -15.94
C ILE A 29 4.02 -12.37 -16.53
N GLY A 30 2.86 -11.78 -16.81
CA GLY A 30 1.76 -12.41 -17.54
C GLY A 30 0.86 -13.33 -16.71
N LYS A 31 0.90 -13.27 -15.35
CA LYS A 31 0.08 -14.17 -14.50
C LYS A 31 -1.41 -13.91 -14.63
N PHE A 32 -1.84 -12.68 -14.80
CA PHE A 32 -3.23 -12.35 -15.15
C PHE A 32 -3.62 -12.95 -16.50
N ARG A 33 -2.72 -12.84 -17.50
CA ARG A 33 -2.99 -13.40 -18.85
C ARG A 33 -3.08 -14.92 -18.84
N GLU A 34 -2.25 -15.61 -18.06
CA GLU A 34 -2.34 -17.07 -17.85
C GLU A 34 -3.71 -17.49 -17.29
N GLN A 35 -4.37 -16.61 -16.55
CA GLN A 35 -5.73 -16.78 -16.03
C GLN A 35 -6.83 -16.24 -16.98
N GLY A 36 -6.49 -15.81 -18.19
CA GLY A 36 -7.45 -15.28 -19.16
C GLY A 36 -7.88 -13.83 -18.92
N LEU A 37 -7.17 -13.09 -18.06
CA LEU A 37 -7.41 -11.65 -17.80
C LEU A 37 -6.39 -10.79 -18.55
N HIS A 38 -6.86 -9.81 -19.31
CA HIS A 38 -6.01 -8.79 -19.90
C HIS A 38 -5.88 -7.60 -18.93
N ALA A 39 -4.92 -7.70 -18.02
CA ALA A 39 -4.71 -6.67 -17.00
C ALA A 39 -4.00 -5.43 -17.56
N GLU A 40 -4.47 -4.25 -17.16
CA GLU A 40 -3.90 -2.95 -17.48
C GLU A 40 -3.73 -2.16 -16.18
N ILE A 41 -2.50 -1.75 -15.87
CA ILE A 41 -2.20 -0.95 -14.68
C ILE A 41 -2.39 0.54 -15.01
N GLN A 42 -3.06 1.26 -14.12
CA GLN A 42 -3.25 2.70 -14.18
C GLN A 42 -2.77 3.36 -12.89
N LEU A 43 -1.92 4.39 -13.01
CA LEU A 43 -1.52 5.21 -11.87
C LEU A 43 -2.66 6.18 -11.55
N ILE A 44 -3.22 6.09 -10.33
CA ILE A 44 -4.24 7.02 -9.82
C ILE A 44 -3.89 7.40 -8.38
N PHE A 45 -3.26 8.56 -8.20
CA PHE A 45 -2.87 9.11 -6.90
C PHE A 45 -3.80 10.29 -6.51
N PRO A 46 -4.10 10.49 -5.22
CA PRO A 46 -3.85 9.60 -4.08
C PRO A 46 -4.76 8.37 -4.07
N VAL A 47 -4.53 7.45 -3.14
CA VAL A 47 -5.29 6.18 -3.05
C VAL A 47 -6.81 6.37 -2.95
N SER A 48 -7.29 7.44 -2.31
CA SER A 48 -8.72 7.79 -2.27
C SER A 48 -9.30 8.02 -3.66
N LYS A 49 -8.54 8.64 -4.57
CA LYS A 49 -8.96 8.84 -5.97
C LYS A 49 -9.02 7.52 -6.74
N ALA A 50 -8.13 6.56 -6.44
CA ALA A 50 -8.22 5.23 -7.03
C ALA A 50 -9.54 4.53 -6.62
N TYR A 51 -9.95 4.65 -5.35
CA TYR A 51 -11.24 4.11 -4.90
C TYR A 51 -12.45 4.89 -5.42
N GLU A 52 -12.34 6.21 -5.61
CA GLU A 52 -13.37 7.00 -6.31
C GLU A 52 -13.55 6.52 -7.76
N ALA A 53 -12.45 6.27 -8.48
CA ALA A 53 -12.46 5.72 -9.84
C ALA A 53 -13.06 4.29 -9.89
N LEU A 54 -12.80 3.46 -8.87
CA LEU A 54 -13.44 2.16 -8.72
C LEU A 54 -14.97 2.29 -8.57
N ARG A 55 -15.41 3.21 -7.72
CA ARG A 55 -16.85 3.48 -7.51
C ARG A 55 -17.53 4.01 -8.78
N ALA A 56 -16.83 4.83 -9.55
CA ALA A 56 -17.31 5.36 -10.83
C ALA A 56 -17.35 4.32 -11.96
N GLY A 57 -16.66 3.17 -11.79
CA GLY A 57 -16.51 2.15 -12.84
C GLY A 57 -15.44 2.48 -13.89
N ASP A 58 -14.58 3.47 -13.62
CA ASP A 58 -13.45 3.83 -14.49
C ASP A 58 -12.35 2.75 -14.43
N VAL A 59 -12.26 2.02 -13.31
CA VAL A 59 -11.40 0.85 -13.13
C VAL A 59 -12.19 -0.33 -12.60
N ASP A 60 -11.68 -1.54 -12.78
CA ASP A 60 -12.31 -2.78 -12.34
C ASP A 60 -11.81 -3.22 -10.95
N CYS A 61 -10.60 -2.80 -10.59
CA CYS A 61 -9.92 -3.19 -9.37
C CYS A 61 -9.02 -2.07 -8.85
N VAL A 62 -8.85 -1.98 -7.54
CA VAL A 62 -7.81 -1.17 -6.90
C VAL A 62 -6.80 -2.08 -6.22
N ALA A 63 -5.51 -1.92 -6.55
CA ALA A 63 -4.38 -2.47 -5.83
C ALA A 63 -3.84 -1.38 -4.87
N GLY A 64 -4.41 -1.29 -3.68
CA GLY A 64 -4.18 -0.18 -2.75
C GLY A 64 -4.18 -0.62 -1.29
N SER A 65 -4.09 0.36 -0.36
CA SER A 65 -4.28 0.12 1.07
C SER A 65 -5.74 -0.24 1.37
N ALA A 66 -5.96 -1.31 2.11
CA ALA A 66 -7.29 -1.88 2.34
C ALA A 66 -8.27 -0.88 2.97
N HIS A 67 -7.91 -0.26 4.12
CA HIS A 67 -8.78 0.69 4.82
C HIS A 67 -9.17 1.90 3.98
N SER A 68 -8.35 2.27 2.98
CA SER A 68 -8.61 3.43 2.12
C SER A 68 -9.84 3.25 1.20
N ALA A 69 -10.36 2.02 1.10
CA ALA A 69 -11.65 1.77 0.44
C ALA A 69 -12.79 2.58 1.08
N LEU A 70 -12.71 2.83 2.39
CA LEU A 70 -13.70 3.61 3.13
C LEU A 70 -13.83 5.07 2.66
N ALA A 71 -12.83 5.59 1.92
CA ALA A 71 -12.88 6.92 1.31
C ALA A 71 -14.04 7.06 0.31
N ALA A 72 -14.28 6.02 -0.47
CA ALA A 72 -15.31 6.01 -1.50
C ALA A 72 -16.50 5.10 -1.16
N PHE A 73 -16.32 4.16 -0.23
CA PHE A 73 -17.30 3.15 0.15
C PHE A 73 -17.52 3.15 1.67
N PRO A 74 -18.21 4.18 2.20
CA PRO A 74 -18.51 4.26 3.63
C PRO A 74 -19.16 2.97 4.14
N GLU A 75 -18.76 2.52 5.33
CA GLU A 75 -19.27 1.29 5.94
C GLU A 75 -19.06 0.04 5.07
N TRP A 76 -18.06 0.04 4.18
CA TRP A 76 -17.75 -1.05 3.23
C TRP A 76 -18.88 -1.36 2.23
N ARG A 77 -19.87 -0.48 2.08
CA ARG A 77 -21.00 -0.72 1.22
C ARG A 77 -20.63 -0.61 -0.24
N GLY A 78 -20.77 -1.70 -0.98
CA GLY A 78 -20.53 -1.74 -2.42
C GLY A 78 -19.10 -2.14 -2.82
N VAL A 79 -18.23 -2.51 -1.88
CA VAL A 79 -16.86 -2.95 -2.14
C VAL A 79 -16.48 -4.16 -1.32
N LYS A 80 -15.63 -5.03 -1.88
CA LYS A 80 -15.01 -6.16 -1.20
C LYS A 80 -13.51 -6.22 -1.48
N LEU A 81 -12.75 -6.61 -0.47
CA LEU A 81 -11.37 -7.05 -0.62
C LEU A 81 -11.36 -8.45 -1.20
N LEU A 82 -10.56 -8.69 -2.26
CA LEU A 82 -10.40 -10.01 -2.88
C LEU A 82 -9.30 -10.82 -2.20
N CYS A 83 -8.13 -10.20 -2.03
CA CYS A 83 -6.97 -10.81 -1.43
C CYS A 83 -5.96 -9.76 -1.00
N ALA A 84 -5.05 -10.16 -0.10
CA ALA A 84 -3.88 -9.36 0.21
C ALA A 84 -2.83 -9.47 -0.90
N GLN A 85 -2.07 -8.41 -1.12
CA GLN A 85 -0.82 -8.42 -1.89
C GLN A 85 0.37 -8.75 -0.98
N GLY A 86 0.24 -8.49 0.30
CA GLY A 86 1.19 -8.82 1.35
C GLY A 86 0.61 -8.47 2.71
N GLN A 87 1.02 -9.20 3.74
CA GLN A 87 0.54 -9.08 5.10
C GLN A 87 1.08 -7.84 5.80
N GLY A 88 0.29 -7.26 6.68
CA GLY A 88 0.67 -6.20 7.59
C GLY A 88 0.85 -4.83 6.95
N MET A 89 0.89 -3.81 7.80
CA MET A 89 1.14 -2.44 7.40
C MET A 89 2.58 -2.27 6.93
N TYR A 90 2.77 -1.79 5.72
CA TYR A 90 4.01 -1.82 4.94
C TYR A 90 4.71 -0.47 4.87
N TRP A 91 4.40 0.44 5.78
CA TRP A 91 4.99 1.78 5.82
C TRP A 91 6.13 1.89 6.81
N PHE A 92 6.99 2.83 6.50
CA PHE A 92 8.17 3.18 7.26
C PHE A 92 8.05 4.59 7.80
N LEU A 93 8.55 4.81 9.00
CA LEU A 93 8.87 6.16 9.48
C LEU A 93 10.36 6.40 9.22
N VAL A 94 10.63 7.40 8.39
CA VAL A 94 11.99 7.83 8.06
C VAL A 94 12.15 9.27 8.50
N MET A 95 13.23 9.56 9.22
CA MET A 95 13.59 10.91 9.67
C MET A 95 14.88 11.36 9.00
N ARG A 96 15.10 12.67 8.90
CA ARG A 96 16.36 13.21 8.41
C ARG A 96 17.53 12.66 9.23
N SER A 97 18.60 12.24 8.55
CA SER A 97 19.78 11.65 9.19
C SER A 97 20.53 12.64 10.09
N ASP A 98 20.49 13.95 9.78
CA ASP A 98 21.14 14.99 10.58
C ASP A 98 20.44 15.27 11.94
N LEU A 99 19.21 14.76 12.13
CA LEU A 99 18.52 14.74 13.43
C LEU A 99 18.99 13.59 14.33
N THR A 100 19.85 12.70 13.83
CA THR A 100 20.41 11.55 14.54
C THR A 100 19.36 10.68 15.27
N PRO A 101 18.22 10.33 14.61
CA PRO A 101 17.18 9.55 15.27
C PRO A 101 17.65 8.14 15.56
N ALA A 102 17.26 7.59 16.71
CA ALA A 102 17.53 6.20 17.03
C ALA A 102 16.46 5.28 16.36
N HIS A 103 16.90 4.10 15.91
CA HIS A 103 15.99 3.07 15.42
C HIS A 103 15.06 2.59 16.55
N GLY A 104 13.76 2.46 16.27
CA GLY A 104 12.73 2.08 17.24
C GLY A 104 12.20 3.22 18.10
N ASP A 105 12.84 4.39 18.11
CA ASP A 105 12.42 5.53 18.93
C ASP A 105 11.39 6.40 18.21
N VAL A 106 10.11 6.10 18.41
CA VAL A 106 9.02 6.90 17.85
C VAL A 106 9.01 8.35 18.38
N THR A 107 9.62 8.62 19.53
CA THR A 107 9.66 9.97 20.11
C THR A 107 10.50 10.95 19.32
N ALA A 108 11.34 10.45 18.40
CA ALA A 108 12.14 11.26 17.47
C ALA A 108 11.31 12.23 16.59
N ILE A 109 9.97 12.00 16.48
CA ILE A 109 9.08 12.89 15.71
C ILE A 109 8.59 14.12 16.47
N ARG A 110 8.91 14.27 17.77
CA ARG A 110 8.48 15.42 18.56
C ARG A 110 9.04 16.73 17.99
N GLY A 111 8.18 17.72 17.85
CA GLY A 111 8.53 19.01 17.26
C GLY A 111 8.78 18.98 15.75
N CYS A 112 8.50 17.86 15.06
CA CYS A 112 8.85 17.65 13.67
C CYS A 112 7.64 17.68 12.74
N LYS A 113 7.92 18.02 11.46
CA LYS A 113 6.98 17.95 10.35
C LYS A 113 7.18 16.65 9.58
N ILE A 114 6.18 15.77 9.60
CA ILE A 114 6.20 14.45 8.97
C ILE A 114 5.30 14.47 7.74
N GLY A 115 5.89 14.21 6.59
CA GLY A 115 5.16 14.13 5.32
C GLY A 115 4.46 12.77 5.16
N ALA A 116 3.15 12.78 4.86
CA ALA A 116 2.37 11.58 4.58
C ALA A 116 1.35 11.84 3.48
N ALA A 117 0.99 10.82 2.70
CA ALA A 117 -0.08 10.93 1.71
C ALA A 117 -1.45 10.92 2.40
N PRO A 118 -2.48 11.57 1.80
CA PRO A 118 -3.85 11.46 2.29
C PRO A 118 -4.30 10.01 2.40
N TRP A 119 -4.99 9.66 3.49
CA TRP A 119 -5.42 8.32 3.92
C TRP A 119 -4.27 7.44 4.45
N VAL A 120 -3.06 7.56 3.92
CA VAL A 120 -1.85 6.90 4.47
C VAL A 120 -1.47 7.52 5.82
N ASP A 121 -1.68 8.82 5.98
CA ASP A 121 -1.46 9.58 7.21
C ASP A 121 -2.26 9.08 8.42
N LEU A 122 -3.42 8.44 8.19
CA LEU A 122 -4.25 7.89 9.26
C LEU A 122 -3.52 6.80 10.06
N GLY A 123 -2.70 5.98 9.38
CA GLY A 123 -1.86 4.98 10.04
C GLY A 123 -0.83 5.60 10.97
N LEU A 124 -0.14 6.67 10.53
CA LEU A 124 0.81 7.41 11.34
C LEU A 124 0.12 8.09 12.54
N LYS A 125 -0.99 8.77 12.30
CA LYS A 125 -1.75 9.45 13.36
C LYS A 125 -2.25 8.48 14.44
N GLN A 126 -2.63 7.26 14.05
CA GLN A 126 -3.01 6.23 15.03
C GLN A 126 -1.79 5.64 15.75
N LEU A 127 -0.66 5.49 15.06
CA LEU A 127 0.60 5.07 15.65
C LEU A 127 1.08 6.09 16.71
N ILE A 128 0.99 7.39 16.43
CA ILE A 128 1.30 8.47 17.37
C ILE A 128 0.50 8.28 18.67
N VAL A 129 -0.82 8.06 18.56
CA VAL A 129 -1.69 7.83 19.71
C VAL A 129 -1.31 6.52 20.44
N ALA A 130 -1.09 5.43 19.71
CA ALA A 130 -0.72 4.13 20.28
C ALA A 130 0.64 4.15 21.01
N ALA A 131 1.54 5.03 20.58
CA ALA A 131 2.83 5.28 21.24
C ALA A 131 2.74 6.24 22.44
N GLY A 132 1.54 6.70 22.83
CA GLY A 132 1.35 7.63 23.95
C GLY A 132 1.73 9.08 23.61
N LEU A 133 1.92 9.39 22.33
CA LEU A 133 2.18 10.75 21.84
C LEU A 133 0.87 11.45 21.46
N ASP A 134 0.94 12.78 21.28
CA ASP A 134 -0.19 13.60 20.84
C ASP A 134 0.31 14.71 19.91
N GLU A 135 -0.34 14.90 18.74
CA GLU A 135 0.10 15.85 17.73
C GLU A 135 0.20 17.28 18.30
N GLY A 136 -0.76 17.70 19.15
CA GLY A 136 -0.76 19.04 19.76
C GLY A 136 0.26 19.18 20.89
N ARG A 137 0.20 18.28 21.88
CA ARG A 137 1.08 18.32 23.07
C ARG A 137 2.56 18.15 22.70
N ASP A 138 2.86 17.24 21.79
CA ASP A 138 4.22 16.91 21.38
C ASP A 138 4.67 17.73 20.15
N ASN A 139 3.85 18.69 19.70
CA ASN A 139 4.11 19.59 18.59
C ASN A 139 4.49 18.86 17.28
N ILE A 140 3.79 17.76 16.98
CA ILE A 140 4.00 16.92 15.79
C ILE A 140 3.07 17.42 14.68
N ILE A 141 3.61 17.69 13.50
CA ILE A 141 2.84 18.14 12.34
C ILE A 141 2.83 17.03 11.30
N VAL A 142 1.69 16.35 11.13
CA VAL A 142 1.49 15.40 10.02
C VAL A 142 0.80 16.13 8.86
N ALA A 143 1.47 16.25 7.72
CA ALA A 143 1.01 17.04 6.59
C ALA A 143 1.30 16.35 5.25
N PRO A 144 0.59 16.71 4.15
CA PRO A 144 0.94 16.26 2.82
C PRO A 144 2.39 16.61 2.46
N VAL A 145 3.05 15.71 1.72
CA VAL A 145 4.39 15.99 1.18
C VAL A 145 4.28 17.09 0.12
N PRO A 146 5.16 18.11 0.15
CA PRO A 146 5.20 19.13 -0.90
C PRO A 146 5.36 18.52 -2.30
N ASN A 147 4.85 19.22 -3.32
CA ASN A 147 4.97 18.86 -4.74
C ASN A 147 4.26 17.54 -5.13
N THR A 148 3.28 17.07 -4.36
CA THR A 148 2.47 15.89 -4.68
C THR A 148 1.18 16.22 -5.45
N GLY A 149 1.04 17.40 -6.01
CA GLY A 149 -0.16 17.82 -6.77
C GLY A 149 -0.24 17.32 -8.21
N SER A 150 0.81 16.70 -8.75
CA SER A 150 0.81 16.16 -10.12
C SER A 150 0.14 14.79 -10.18
N PRO A 151 -0.65 14.48 -11.23
CA PRO A 151 -1.25 13.16 -11.42
C PRO A 151 -0.22 12.04 -11.70
N SER A 152 1.02 12.38 -12.06
CA SER A 152 2.11 11.43 -12.31
C SER A 152 3.05 11.24 -11.11
N VAL A 153 2.63 11.65 -9.92
CA VAL A 153 3.44 11.57 -8.70
C VAL A 153 3.73 10.11 -8.31
N ASN A 154 5.01 9.82 -8.10
CA ASN A 154 5.46 8.66 -7.37
C ASN A 154 5.74 9.10 -5.93
N PHE A 155 4.81 8.85 -5.04
CA PHE A 155 4.78 9.45 -3.70
C PHE A 155 6.07 9.19 -2.92
N GLY A 156 6.55 7.94 -2.90
CA GLY A 156 7.74 7.56 -2.13
C GLY A 156 8.99 8.34 -2.56
N LEU A 157 9.21 8.50 -3.88
CA LEU A 157 10.35 9.25 -4.41
C LEU A 157 10.22 10.76 -4.13
N THR A 158 9.00 11.30 -4.23
CA THR A 158 8.74 12.71 -3.91
C THR A 158 8.98 12.98 -2.42
N ALA A 159 8.61 12.06 -1.54
CA ALA A 159 8.87 12.17 -0.10
C ALA A 159 10.37 12.10 0.22
N ALA A 160 11.12 11.20 -0.42
CA ALA A 160 12.58 11.12 -0.28
C ALA A 160 13.26 12.42 -0.72
N LYS A 161 12.81 13.00 -1.85
CA LYS A 161 13.34 14.29 -2.34
C LYS A 161 12.98 15.46 -1.41
N ALA A 162 11.75 15.52 -0.90
CA ALA A 162 11.34 16.54 0.04
C ALA A 162 12.14 16.47 1.36
N LEU A 163 12.53 15.28 1.81
CA LEU A 163 13.39 15.07 2.97
C LEU A 163 14.81 15.60 2.70
N GLU A 164 15.39 15.25 1.55
CA GLU A 164 16.70 15.72 1.10
C GLU A 164 16.75 17.26 0.99
N ASP A 165 15.69 17.87 0.45
CA ASP A 165 15.53 19.31 0.32
C ASP A 165 15.16 20.02 1.65
N ARG A 166 15.04 19.29 2.75
CA ARG A 166 14.68 19.80 4.10
C ARG A 166 13.32 20.52 4.14
N LEU A 167 12.38 20.13 3.28
CA LEU A 167 11.00 20.64 3.29
C LEU A 167 10.13 19.96 4.34
N ILE A 168 10.57 18.79 4.80
CA ILE A 168 10.00 17.97 5.88
C ILE A 168 11.12 17.40 6.74
N ASP A 169 10.84 17.07 8.00
CA ASP A 169 11.80 16.48 8.92
C ASP A 169 11.78 14.95 8.90
N GLY A 170 10.69 14.38 8.42
CA GLY A 170 10.51 12.97 8.23
C GLY A 170 9.39 12.69 7.26
N PHE A 171 9.23 11.41 6.88
CA PHE A 171 8.09 10.97 6.08
C PHE A 171 7.58 9.60 6.51
N TRP A 172 6.33 9.36 6.17
CA TRP A 172 5.64 8.09 6.34
C TRP A 172 5.27 7.55 4.96
N ALA A 173 6.01 6.54 4.48
CA ALA A 173 5.89 6.07 3.10
C ALA A 173 6.30 4.60 2.92
N ASN A 174 6.26 4.14 1.67
CA ASN A 174 6.66 2.80 1.25
C ASN A 174 8.19 2.58 1.27
N GLY A 175 8.60 1.32 1.14
CA GLY A 175 10.01 0.93 1.21
C GLY A 175 10.90 1.46 0.08
N MET A 176 10.37 1.77 -1.11
CA MET A 176 11.19 2.32 -2.20
C MET A 176 11.66 3.75 -1.86
N GLY A 177 10.75 4.62 -1.42
CA GLY A 177 11.12 5.96 -0.95
C GLY A 177 12.10 5.91 0.22
N THR A 178 11.89 4.98 1.15
CA THR A 178 12.78 4.71 2.28
C THR A 178 14.19 4.35 1.80
N GLU A 179 14.30 3.37 0.90
CA GLU A 179 15.59 2.90 0.36
C GLU A 179 16.35 4.02 -0.35
N VAL A 180 15.65 4.83 -1.15
CA VAL A 180 16.24 5.98 -1.84
C VAL A 180 16.76 7.02 -0.84
N ALA A 181 15.98 7.40 0.17
CA ALA A 181 16.39 8.37 1.18
C ALA A 181 17.62 7.90 1.99
N VAL A 182 17.65 6.62 2.37
CA VAL A 182 18.75 6.01 3.12
C VAL A 182 20.03 5.96 2.27
N ARG A 183 19.94 5.50 1.03
CA ARG A 183 21.11 5.43 0.12
C ARG A 183 21.69 6.79 -0.23
N ASN A 184 20.84 7.84 -0.26
CA ASN A 184 21.30 9.22 -0.43
C ASN A 184 21.93 9.80 0.84
N GLY A 185 21.90 9.08 1.97
CA GLY A 185 22.35 9.60 3.26
C GLY A 185 21.42 10.67 3.87
N ALA A 186 20.29 10.96 3.23
CA ALA A 186 19.34 11.97 3.69
C ALA A 186 18.41 11.46 4.81
N GLY A 187 18.11 10.16 4.81
CA GLY A 187 17.15 9.55 5.73
C GLY A 187 17.72 8.43 6.57
N THR A 188 17.20 8.30 7.79
CA THR A 188 17.42 7.18 8.72
C THR A 188 16.08 6.53 9.02
N VAL A 189 15.99 5.20 8.90
CA VAL A 189 14.79 4.45 9.26
C VAL A 189 14.63 4.46 10.77
N VAL A 190 13.51 5.00 11.23
CA VAL A 190 13.12 4.97 12.64
C VAL A 190 12.24 3.75 12.92
N LEU A 191 11.24 3.52 12.07
CA LEU A 191 10.32 2.37 12.21
C LEU A 191 10.12 1.65 10.89
N ASP A 192 10.16 0.32 10.93
CA ASP A 192 9.66 -0.61 9.91
C ASP A 192 8.52 -1.43 10.53
N ILE A 193 7.29 -0.97 10.33
CA ILE A 193 6.13 -1.54 11.02
C ILE A 193 5.91 -3.00 10.67
N ARG A 194 6.13 -3.38 9.41
CA ARG A 194 5.94 -4.76 8.96
C ARG A 194 6.89 -5.73 9.68
N ARG A 195 8.04 -5.24 10.12
CA ARG A 195 9.07 -6.05 10.81
C ARG A 195 9.03 -5.92 12.33
N GLY A 196 7.98 -5.28 12.84
CA GLY A 196 7.66 -5.28 14.27
C GLY A 196 8.12 -4.06 15.05
N ASP A 197 8.58 -3.01 14.36
CA ASP A 197 8.89 -1.76 15.04
C ASP A 197 7.62 -1.02 15.47
N GLY A 198 7.69 -0.32 16.60
CA GLY A 198 6.59 0.45 17.15
C GLY A 198 5.53 -0.40 17.86
N PRO A 199 4.35 0.16 18.14
CA PRO A 199 3.25 -0.58 18.79
C PRO A 199 2.77 -1.76 17.93
N ALA A 200 2.70 -2.95 18.53
CA ALA A 200 2.40 -4.20 17.80
C ALA A 200 1.06 -4.18 17.05
N GLU A 201 0.08 -3.44 17.55
CA GLU A 201 -1.23 -3.31 16.90
C GLU A 201 -1.17 -2.63 15.53
N CYS A 202 -0.13 -1.79 15.29
CA CYS A 202 0.05 -1.06 14.03
C CYS A 202 0.18 -1.99 12.83
N PHE A 203 0.71 -3.20 13.01
CA PHE A 203 0.81 -4.20 11.95
C PHE A 203 -0.54 -4.48 11.28
N ASN A 204 -1.63 -4.46 12.05
CA ASN A 204 -2.96 -4.82 11.58
C ASN A 204 -3.84 -3.62 11.17
N TYR A 205 -3.31 -2.38 11.11
CA TYR A 205 -4.12 -1.23 10.72
C TYR A 205 -4.52 -1.26 9.24
N THR A 206 -3.69 -1.84 8.40
CA THR A 206 -3.97 -2.02 6.97
C THR A 206 -3.00 -3.01 6.33
N MET A 207 -3.31 -3.41 5.11
CA MET A 207 -2.43 -4.15 4.21
C MET A 207 -2.60 -3.65 2.78
N ALA A 208 -1.65 -3.93 1.92
CA ALA A 208 -1.86 -3.81 0.48
C ALA A 208 -2.79 -4.94 0.01
N SER A 209 -3.87 -4.61 -0.69
CA SER A 209 -4.90 -5.57 -1.12
C SER A 209 -5.39 -5.30 -2.53
N LEU A 210 -6.07 -6.27 -3.13
CA LEU A 210 -6.94 -6.07 -4.29
C LEU A 210 -8.37 -5.87 -3.81
N ALA A 211 -9.04 -4.86 -4.33
CA ALA A 211 -10.45 -4.58 -4.02
C ALA A 211 -11.25 -4.37 -5.31
N VAL A 212 -12.50 -4.86 -5.30
CA VAL A 212 -13.47 -4.72 -6.40
C VAL A 212 -14.84 -4.34 -5.85
N THR A 213 -15.76 -3.88 -6.71
CA THR A 213 -17.14 -3.58 -6.30
C THR A 213 -17.99 -4.85 -6.16
N ASP A 214 -19.08 -4.78 -5.37
CA ASP A 214 -20.09 -5.85 -5.29
C ASP A 214 -20.72 -6.11 -6.67
N ASP A 215 -20.90 -5.08 -7.48
CA ASP A 215 -21.41 -5.17 -8.84
C ASP A 215 -20.42 -5.90 -9.77
N PHE A 216 -19.10 -5.68 -9.62
CA PHE A 216 -18.11 -6.48 -10.33
C PHE A 216 -18.21 -7.96 -9.95
N LEU A 217 -18.35 -8.28 -8.67
CA LEU A 217 -18.51 -9.67 -8.21
C LEU A 217 -19.76 -10.32 -8.78
N ALA A 218 -20.88 -9.61 -8.80
CA ALA A 218 -22.13 -10.11 -9.34
C ALA A 218 -22.05 -10.42 -10.85
N ARG A 219 -21.33 -9.58 -11.61
CA ARG A 219 -21.26 -9.72 -13.08
C ARG A 219 -20.02 -10.49 -13.56
N ARG A 220 -18.93 -10.49 -12.80
CA ARG A 220 -17.61 -11.01 -13.18
C ARG A 220 -16.95 -11.80 -12.04
N GLY A 221 -17.72 -12.55 -11.25
CA GLY A 221 -17.21 -13.31 -10.10
C GLY A 221 -16.08 -14.27 -10.48
N ASP A 222 -16.17 -14.95 -11.64
CA ASP A 222 -15.11 -15.80 -12.15
C ASP A 222 -13.80 -15.04 -12.40
N ASP A 223 -13.89 -13.77 -12.84
CA ASP A 223 -12.71 -12.95 -13.06
C ASP A 223 -12.05 -12.55 -11.71
N ALA A 224 -12.85 -12.39 -10.64
CA ALA A 224 -12.32 -12.20 -9.29
C ALA A 224 -11.52 -13.42 -8.80
N VAL A 225 -12.04 -14.63 -9.00
CA VAL A 225 -11.33 -15.88 -8.67
C VAL A 225 -10.03 -16.00 -9.46
N ARG A 226 -10.07 -15.69 -10.75
CA ARG A 226 -8.88 -15.67 -11.64
C ARG A 226 -7.85 -14.66 -11.19
N ALA A 227 -8.29 -13.47 -10.72
CA ALA A 227 -7.39 -12.45 -10.21
C ALA A 227 -6.66 -12.92 -8.94
N VAL A 228 -7.36 -13.55 -8.00
CA VAL A 228 -6.74 -14.16 -6.80
C VAL A 228 -5.76 -15.25 -7.19
N SER A 229 -6.11 -16.12 -8.15
CA SER A 229 -5.23 -17.18 -8.66
C SER A 229 -3.95 -16.60 -9.28
N ALA A 230 -4.06 -15.52 -10.05
CA ALA A 230 -2.92 -14.81 -10.62
C ALA A 230 -1.99 -14.25 -9.53
N MET A 231 -2.55 -13.68 -8.46
CA MET A 231 -1.78 -13.18 -7.31
C MET A 231 -1.04 -14.32 -6.60
N LYS A 232 -1.70 -15.45 -6.31
CA LYS A 232 -1.06 -16.65 -5.73
C LYS A 232 0.11 -17.14 -6.60
N ALA A 233 -0.11 -17.24 -7.91
CA ALA A 233 0.92 -17.65 -8.86
C ALA A 233 2.09 -16.66 -8.93
N THR A 234 1.82 -15.36 -8.79
CA THR A 234 2.84 -14.30 -8.75
C THR A 234 3.71 -14.42 -7.50
N HIS A 235 3.10 -14.57 -6.32
CA HIS A 235 3.84 -14.78 -5.08
C HIS A 235 4.74 -16.02 -5.18
N ALA A 236 4.22 -17.13 -5.70
CA ALA A 236 5.01 -18.35 -5.90
C ALA A 236 6.17 -18.14 -6.88
N ALA A 237 5.92 -17.42 -7.99
CA ALA A 237 6.97 -17.13 -8.98
C ALA A 237 8.10 -16.27 -8.38
N LEU A 238 7.77 -15.20 -7.66
CA LEU A 238 8.75 -14.31 -7.01
C LEU A 238 9.53 -15.03 -5.90
N LYS A 239 8.90 -15.91 -5.13
CA LYS A 239 9.57 -16.76 -4.14
C LYS A 239 10.54 -17.75 -4.78
N LYS A 240 10.22 -18.26 -5.97
CA LYS A 240 11.05 -19.21 -6.71
C LYS A 240 12.20 -18.55 -7.46
N ASP A 241 11.97 -17.36 -8.00
CA ASP A 241 12.94 -16.64 -8.84
C ASP A 241 12.82 -15.12 -8.58
N LEU A 242 13.68 -14.62 -7.71
CA LEU A 242 13.73 -13.21 -7.34
C LEU A 242 14.17 -12.31 -8.49
N SER A 243 14.90 -12.84 -9.49
CA SER A 243 15.34 -12.07 -10.67
C SER A 243 14.19 -11.51 -11.49
N LEU A 244 12.99 -12.11 -11.35
CA LEU A 244 11.75 -11.59 -11.94
C LEU A 244 11.44 -10.17 -11.42
N ALA A 245 11.79 -9.85 -10.19
CA ALA A 245 11.58 -8.51 -9.64
C ALA A 245 12.41 -7.46 -10.40
N THR A 246 13.69 -7.72 -10.64
CA THR A 246 14.54 -6.83 -11.46
C THR A 246 14.03 -6.74 -12.89
N LYS A 247 13.62 -7.87 -13.50
CA LYS A 247 13.08 -7.91 -14.86
C LYS A 247 11.81 -7.07 -15.01
N VAL A 248 10.92 -7.09 -14.02
CA VAL A 248 9.72 -6.23 -13.98
C VAL A 248 10.12 -4.79 -13.74
N GLY A 249 10.98 -4.53 -12.76
CA GLY A 249 11.47 -3.19 -12.44
C GLY A 249 12.09 -2.50 -13.66
N SER A 250 12.91 -3.18 -14.43
CA SER A 250 13.56 -2.64 -15.65
C SER A 250 12.58 -2.23 -16.75
N LYS A 251 11.33 -2.68 -16.69
CA LYS A 251 10.29 -2.26 -17.64
C LYS A 251 9.44 -1.10 -17.12
N VAL A 252 9.27 -0.99 -15.81
CA VAL A 252 8.28 -0.10 -15.19
C VAL A 252 8.95 1.07 -14.45
N PHE A 253 10.14 0.86 -13.88
CA PHE A 253 10.81 1.83 -13.02
C PHE A 253 11.98 2.51 -13.75
N PRO A 254 12.39 3.71 -13.33
CA PRO A 254 13.68 4.27 -13.71
C PRO A 254 14.81 3.30 -13.33
N GLU A 255 15.93 3.37 -14.04
CA GLU A 255 17.05 2.42 -13.93
C GLU A 255 17.56 2.23 -12.49
N ARG A 256 17.66 3.32 -11.75
CA ARG A 256 18.11 3.30 -10.36
C ARG A 256 17.17 2.49 -9.47
N GLU A 257 15.89 2.82 -9.49
CA GLU A 257 14.85 2.15 -8.68
C GLU A 257 14.65 0.70 -9.13
N ALA A 258 14.80 0.42 -10.42
CA ALA A 258 14.79 -0.93 -10.96
C ALA A 258 15.89 -1.80 -10.36
N SER A 259 17.06 -1.25 -10.08
CA SER A 259 18.18 -1.98 -9.43
C SER A 259 17.90 -2.31 -7.96
N LEU A 260 17.01 -1.58 -7.31
CA LEU A 260 16.70 -1.72 -5.88
C LEU A 260 15.55 -2.70 -5.60
N ILE A 261 14.65 -2.90 -6.57
CA ILE A 261 13.38 -3.58 -6.30
C ILE A 261 13.54 -5.04 -5.87
N ALA A 262 14.53 -5.75 -6.36
CA ALA A 262 14.76 -7.15 -5.97
C ALA A 262 15.06 -7.29 -4.48
N GLY A 263 15.93 -6.46 -3.92
CA GLY A 263 16.22 -6.46 -2.48
C GLY A 263 15.02 -6.06 -1.63
N LEU A 264 14.18 -5.13 -2.11
CA LEU A 264 12.94 -4.76 -1.42
C LEU A 264 11.92 -5.90 -1.45
N VAL A 265 11.77 -6.58 -2.58
CA VAL A 265 10.90 -7.75 -2.72
C VAL A 265 11.40 -8.91 -1.86
N GLU A 266 12.70 -9.21 -1.87
CA GLU A 266 13.31 -10.26 -1.03
C GLU A 266 12.96 -10.04 0.46
N ARG A 267 13.11 -8.81 0.94
CA ARG A 267 12.76 -8.41 2.30
C ARG A 267 11.25 -8.59 2.60
N ASP A 268 10.39 -8.42 1.59
CA ASP A 268 8.94 -8.52 1.72
C ASP A 268 8.39 -9.94 1.47
N LEU A 269 9.16 -10.85 0.85
CA LEU A 269 8.73 -12.22 0.53
C LEU A 269 8.13 -13.01 1.72
N PRO A 270 8.62 -12.89 2.97
CA PRO A 270 8.02 -13.58 4.11
C PRO A 270 6.56 -13.17 4.37
N TYR A 271 6.18 -11.96 3.96
CA TYR A 271 4.84 -11.40 4.12
C TYR A 271 3.94 -11.61 2.89
N TYR A 272 4.47 -12.18 1.79
CA TYR A 272 3.65 -12.44 0.61
C TYR A 272 2.70 -13.61 0.84
N SER A 273 1.46 -13.26 1.16
CA SER A 273 0.31 -14.15 1.29
C SER A 273 -0.90 -13.42 0.72
N THR A 274 -1.81 -14.18 0.10
CA THR A 274 -3.09 -13.66 -0.41
C THR A 274 -4.20 -13.72 0.62
N GLU A 275 -3.95 -14.32 1.78
CA GLU A 275 -4.94 -14.50 2.83
C GLU A 275 -5.33 -13.16 3.48
N ILE A 276 -6.62 -13.03 3.81
CA ILE A 276 -7.15 -11.97 4.68
C ILE A 276 -7.88 -12.68 5.82
N THR A 277 -7.36 -12.60 7.04
CA THR A 277 -7.96 -13.29 8.17
C THR A 277 -9.08 -12.49 8.82
N PRO A 278 -10.08 -13.15 9.47
CA PRO A 278 -11.10 -12.44 10.27
C PRO A 278 -10.50 -11.54 11.36
N GLN A 279 -9.41 -11.98 12.00
CA GLN A 279 -8.70 -11.21 13.02
C GLN A 279 -8.11 -9.93 12.45
N PHE A 280 -7.52 -10.00 11.26
CA PHE A 280 -7.00 -8.82 10.59
C PHE A 280 -8.11 -7.82 10.25
N VAL A 281 -9.24 -8.28 9.70
CA VAL A 281 -10.39 -7.43 9.39
C VAL A 281 -10.94 -6.75 10.64
N ALA A 282 -11.08 -7.49 11.74
CA ALA A 282 -11.53 -6.94 13.02
C ALA A 282 -10.60 -5.82 13.52
N ALA A 283 -9.28 -6.03 13.48
CA ALA A 283 -8.28 -5.05 13.91
C ALA A 283 -8.26 -3.81 12.99
N MET A 284 -8.33 -4.00 11.68
CA MET A 284 -8.44 -2.91 10.70
C MET A 284 -9.73 -2.09 10.87
N ASN A 285 -10.86 -2.73 11.14
CA ASN A 285 -12.12 -2.05 11.42
C ASN A 285 -12.05 -1.28 12.73
N GLU A 286 -11.42 -1.82 13.77
CA GLU A 286 -11.20 -1.10 15.04
C GLU A 286 -10.31 0.13 14.83
N PHE A 287 -9.20 0.00 14.12
CA PHE A 287 -8.38 1.14 13.69
C PHE A 287 -9.23 2.19 12.96
N SER A 288 -10.06 1.76 12.02
CA SER A 288 -10.93 2.64 11.22
C SER A 288 -11.96 3.37 12.08
N ARG A 289 -12.52 2.72 13.11
CA ARG A 289 -13.41 3.35 14.10
C ARG A 289 -12.67 4.39 14.95
N ARG A 290 -11.49 4.05 15.46
CA ARG A 290 -10.65 4.99 16.23
C ARG A 290 -10.28 6.23 15.43
N ARG A 291 -10.14 6.09 14.10
CA ARG A 291 -9.88 7.22 13.20
C ARG A 291 -11.14 7.92 12.70
N GLY A 292 -12.33 7.48 13.11
CA GLY A 292 -13.62 8.09 12.75
C GLY A 292 -14.05 7.89 11.28
N ILE A 293 -13.40 6.97 10.55
CA ILE A 293 -13.71 6.67 9.13
C ILE A 293 -14.65 5.48 8.97
N LEU A 294 -14.98 4.79 10.05
CA LEU A 294 -15.95 3.71 10.14
C LEU A 294 -16.80 3.92 11.41
N LYS A 295 -18.11 3.75 11.34
CA LYS A 295 -19.02 3.87 12.50
C LYS A 295 -19.56 2.52 12.96
N GLY A 296 -19.89 1.65 11.98
CA GLY A 296 -20.49 0.35 12.23
C GLY A 296 -19.45 -0.73 12.58
N ASP A 297 -19.95 -1.95 12.69
CA ASP A 297 -19.14 -3.16 12.90
C ASP A 297 -19.44 -4.18 11.79
N PRO A 298 -18.95 -3.95 10.55
CA PRO A 298 -19.21 -4.83 9.44
C PRO A 298 -18.58 -6.20 9.69
N SER A 299 -19.33 -7.25 9.40
CA SER A 299 -18.84 -8.62 9.50
C SER A 299 -17.69 -8.87 8.51
N TYR A 300 -16.93 -9.95 8.72
CA TYR A 300 -15.89 -10.38 7.79
C TYR A 300 -16.41 -10.49 6.34
N ALA A 301 -17.57 -11.15 6.14
CA ALA A 301 -18.21 -11.27 4.84
C ALA A 301 -18.72 -9.92 4.28
N GLY A 302 -18.92 -8.92 5.15
CA GLY A 302 -19.21 -7.55 4.76
C GLY A 302 -18.00 -6.85 4.11
N VAL A 303 -16.77 -7.29 4.42
CA VAL A 303 -15.52 -6.66 3.99
C VAL A 303 -14.78 -7.48 2.93
N VAL A 304 -14.75 -8.81 3.07
CA VAL A 304 -13.98 -9.73 2.22
C VAL A 304 -14.91 -10.52 1.32
N ALA A 305 -14.56 -10.63 0.05
CA ALA A 305 -15.30 -11.46 -0.90
C ALA A 305 -15.18 -12.93 -0.52
N ALA A 306 -16.30 -13.66 -0.61
CA ALA A 306 -16.25 -15.11 -0.61
C ALA A 306 -15.56 -15.56 -1.90
N THR A 307 -14.28 -15.89 -1.82
CA THR A 307 -13.56 -16.56 -2.91
C THR A 307 -13.57 -18.06 -2.64
N PRO A 308 -14.03 -18.88 -3.60
CA PRO A 308 -13.98 -20.35 -3.46
C PRO A 308 -12.55 -20.86 -3.40
#